data_4a8a21de58e1fe3a827487e2dcd1df41
#
_entry.id   4a8a21de58e1fe3a827487e2dcd1df41
#
_cell.length_a   1.000
_cell.length_b   1.000
_cell.length_c   1.000
_cell.angle_alpha   90.00
_cell.angle_beta   90.00
_cell.angle_gamma   90.00
#
_symmetry.space_group_name_H-M   'P 1'
#
loop_
_entity.id
_entity.type
_entity.pdbx_description
1 polymer ?
#
loop_
_entity_poly.entity_id
_entity_poly.type
_entity_poly.pdbx_seq_one_letter_code
_entity_poly.pdbx_strand_id
1 'polypeptide(L)'
;MIEVINLKKNYDKKIAVNNLNFQIKKGQIVGLLGPNGSGKTTTIAMILGLLKPTSGQVIINGKNIEKERIYLLNQMNFISPYVELPKKLTVKENLEVYARLYGVKKINYKIKTLSDQLRLNDFLN
;
A
#
# COMPACT_ATOMS: atom_id res chain seq x y z
N MET A 1 -12.40 4.72 0.95
CA MET A 1 -12.19 6.06 1.48
C MET A 1 -11.06 6.02 2.49
N ILE A 2 -10.13 6.97 2.44
CA ILE A 2 -9.04 7.13 3.41
C ILE A 2 -9.20 8.50 4.06
N GLU A 3 -9.13 8.56 5.38
CA GLU A 3 -9.18 9.79 6.16
C GLU A 3 -7.93 9.86 7.04
N VAL A 4 -7.23 10.95 6.97
CA VAL A 4 -6.05 11.25 7.78
C VAL A 4 -6.42 12.41 8.69
N ILE A 5 -6.35 12.20 10.00
CA ILE A 5 -6.89 13.12 11.00
C ILE A 5 -5.78 13.48 11.99
N ASN A 6 -5.38 14.75 12.01
CA ASN A 6 -4.39 15.33 12.92
C ASN A 6 -3.10 14.51 13.00
N LEU A 7 -2.71 13.90 11.87
CA LEU A 7 -1.61 12.94 11.82
C LEU A 7 -0.28 13.63 12.12
N LYS A 8 0.46 13.09 13.08
CA LYS A 8 1.74 13.62 13.51
C LYS A 8 2.76 12.50 13.69
N LYS A 9 4.00 12.75 13.26
CA LYS A 9 5.14 11.88 13.53
C LYS A 9 6.35 12.68 13.95
N ASN A 10 6.84 12.38 15.14
CA ASN A 10 8.10 12.91 15.67
C ASN A 10 9.13 11.77 15.73
N TYR A 11 10.36 12.08 15.39
CA TYR A 11 11.54 11.27 15.62
C TYR A 11 12.47 12.10 16.54
N ASP A 12 12.51 11.75 17.80
CA ASP A 12 13.23 12.50 18.85
C ASP A 12 12.94 14.02 18.76
N LYS A 13 13.93 14.80 18.30
CA LYS A 13 13.81 16.26 18.16
C LYS A 13 13.27 16.73 16.82
N LYS A 14 13.06 15.82 15.85
CA LYS A 14 12.62 16.17 14.49
C LYS A 14 11.17 15.83 14.26
N ILE A 15 10.38 16.83 13.88
CA ILE A 15 8.98 16.61 13.42
C ILE A 15 9.05 16.24 11.94
N ALA A 16 8.64 15.03 11.61
CA ALA A 16 8.59 14.53 10.23
C ALA A 16 7.24 14.80 9.57
N VAL A 17 6.15 14.70 10.35
CA VAL A 17 4.78 15.04 9.90
C VAL A 17 4.13 15.82 11.03
N ASN A 18 3.51 16.95 10.70
CA ASN A 18 2.90 17.85 11.69
C ASN A 18 1.45 18.14 11.34
N ASN A 19 0.53 17.61 12.13
CA ASN A 19 -0.90 17.89 12.09
C ASN A 19 -1.51 17.77 10.67
N LEU A 20 -1.17 16.71 9.95
CA LEU A 20 -1.64 16.50 8.59
C LEU A 20 -3.09 16.02 8.59
N ASN A 21 -3.91 16.68 7.78
CA ASN A 21 -5.33 16.38 7.62
C ASN A 21 -5.70 16.34 6.15
N PHE A 22 -6.28 15.23 5.68
CA PHE A 22 -6.87 15.13 4.35
C PHE A 22 -7.78 13.91 4.23
N GLN A 23 -8.54 13.87 3.14
CA GLN A 23 -9.43 12.77 2.83
C GLN A 23 -9.26 12.37 1.36
N ILE A 24 -9.26 11.06 1.09
CA ILE A 24 -9.30 10.49 -0.26
C ILE A 24 -10.60 9.71 -0.41
N LYS A 25 -11.46 10.14 -1.32
CA LYS A 25 -12.73 9.46 -1.61
C LYS A 25 -12.50 8.24 -2.52
N LYS A 26 -13.48 7.33 -2.54
CA LYS A 26 -13.44 6.18 -3.44
C LYS A 26 -13.36 6.64 -4.90
N GLY A 27 -12.48 6.02 -5.68
CA GLY A 27 -12.27 6.33 -7.10
C GLY A 27 -11.36 7.53 -7.37
N GLN A 28 -10.87 8.24 -6.36
CA GLN A 28 -9.90 9.32 -6.56
C GLN A 28 -8.48 8.79 -6.72
N ILE A 29 -7.71 9.47 -7.58
CA ILE A 29 -6.26 9.36 -7.67
C ILE A 29 -5.68 10.63 -7.06
N VAL A 30 -4.83 10.48 -6.06
CA VAL A 30 -4.25 11.61 -5.31
C VAL A 30 -2.73 11.52 -5.34
N GLY A 31 -2.06 12.63 -5.68
CA GLY A 31 -0.61 12.76 -5.63
C GLY A 31 -0.17 13.44 -4.33
N LEU A 32 0.81 12.86 -3.64
CA LEU A 32 1.47 13.48 -2.49
C LEU A 32 2.79 14.12 -2.95
N LEU A 33 2.80 15.43 -3.10
CA LEU A 33 3.93 16.20 -3.61
C LEU A 33 4.70 16.90 -2.49
N GLY A 34 5.97 17.17 -2.74
CA GLY A 34 6.84 17.90 -1.82
C GLY A 34 8.32 17.55 -1.99
N PRO A 35 9.24 18.36 -1.46
CA PRO A 35 10.68 18.12 -1.54
C PRO A 35 11.12 16.87 -0.75
N ASN A 36 12.35 16.42 -0.96
CA ASN A 36 12.93 15.34 -0.15
C ASN A 36 12.97 15.74 1.33
N GLY A 37 12.59 14.81 2.21
CA GLY A 37 12.50 15.09 3.65
C GLY A 37 11.22 15.77 4.12
N SER A 38 10.23 16.04 3.24
CA SER A 38 8.94 16.67 3.63
C SER A 38 7.95 15.72 4.31
N GLY A 39 8.34 14.48 4.63
CA GLY A 39 7.49 13.52 5.32
C GLY A 39 6.60 12.65 4.43
N LYS A 40 6.71 12.68 3.10
CA LYS A 40 5.89 11.87 2.18
C LYS A 40 5.96 10.38 2.49
N THR A 41 7.16 9.81 2.54
CA THR A 41 7.36 8.38 2.84
C THR A 41 6.87 8.03 4.24
N THR A 42 7.09 8.91 5.22
CA THR A 42 6.59 8.76 6.59
C THR A 42 5.07 8.73 6.62
N THR A 43 4.42 9.62 5.87
CA THR A 43 2.95 9.68 5.76
C THR A 43 2.40 8.41 5.12
N ILE A 44 2.98 7.96 4.01
CA ILE A 44 2.58 6.71 3.33
C ILE A 44 2.76 5.51 4.27
N ALA A 45 3.89 5.42 4.98
CA ALA A 45 4.15 4.34 5.93
C ALA A 45 3.12 4.30 7.07
N MET A 46 2.65 5.45 7.55
CA MET A 46 1.58 5.53 8.55
C MET A 46 0.22 5.12 7.97
N ILE A 47 -0.09 5.51 6.73
CA ILE A 47 -1.33 5.09 6.05
C ILE A 47 -1.36 3.58 5.83
N LEU A 48 -0.21 2.97 5.52
CA LEU A 48 -0.06 1.53 5.36
C LEU A 48 0.01 0.76 6.69
N GLY A 49 -0.05 1.44 7.84
CA GLY A 49 0.11 0.81 9.15
C GLY A 49 1.50 0.19 9.38
N LEU A 50 2.50 0.54 8.57
CA LEU A 50 3.89 0.12 8.73
C LEU A 50 4.62 0.94 9.80
N LEU A 51 4.12 2.13 10.08
CA LEU A 51 4.66 3.05 11.06
C LEU A 51 3.54 3.58 11.94
N LYS A 52 3.72 3.48 13.26
CA LYS A 52 2.78 4.05 14.22
C LYS A 52 2.95 5.57 14.29
N PRO A 53 1.87 6.36 14.18
CA PRO A 53 1.93 7.81 14.40
C PRO A 53 2.27 8.14 15.86
N THR A 54 2.83 9.33 16.09
CA THR A 54 3.02 9.88 17.44
C THR A 54 1.67 10.35 18.02
N SER A 55 0.82 10.93 17.16
CA SER A 55 -0.56 11.28 17.47
C SER A 55 -1.39 11.39 16.19
N GLY A 56 -2.71 11.52 16.33
CA GLY A 56 -3.64 11.48 15.22
C GLY A 56 -3.99 10.06 14.84
N GLN A 57 -4.68 9.89 13.72
CA GLN A 57 -5.14 8.58 13.26
C GLN A 57 -5.36 8.52 11.76
N VAL A 58 -5.34 7.30 11.23
CA VAL A 58 -5.71 6.99 9.85
C VAL A 58 -6.91 6.05 9.88
N ILE A 59 -7.97 6.45 9.19
CA ILE A 59 -9.21 5.68 9.03
C ILE A 59 -9.33 5.25 7.57
N ILE A 60 -9.53 3.97 7.34
CA ILE A 60 -9.70 3.39 6.01
C ILE A 60 -11.03 2.64 5.97
N ASN A 61 -11.92 3.05 5.09
CA ASN A 61 -13.27 2.49 5.00
C ASN A 61 -14.01 2.43 6.35
N GLY A 62 -13.88 3.49 7.17
CA GLY A 62 -14.49 3.60 8.49
C GLY A 62 -13.77 2.84 9.61
N LYS A 63 -12.64 2.19 9.33
CA LYS A 63 -11.87 1.39 10.29
C LYS A 63 -10.50 2.01 10.56
N ASN A 64 -10.09 2.04 11.83
CA ASN A 64 -8.78 2.55 12.22
C ASN A 64 -7.68 1.55 11.86
N ILE A 65 -6.62 2.01 11.16
CA ILE A 65 -5.53 1.16 10.67
C ILE A 65 -4.73 0.49 11.81
N GLU A 66 -4.61 1.12 12.96
CA GLU A 66 -3.89 0.53 14.08
C GLU A 66 -4.68 -0.60 14.76
N LYS A 67 -6.02 -0.50 14.78
CA LYS A 67 -6.91 -1.48 15.42
C LYS A 67 -7.26 -2.65 14.51
N GLU A 68 -7.46 -2.39 13.22
CA GLU A 68 -7.96 -3.36 12.23
C GLU A 68 -6.90 -3.68 11.16
N ARG A 69 -5.63 -3.62 11.55
CA ARG A 69 -4.49 -3.65 10.62
C ARG A 69 -4.53 -4.85 9.67
N ILE A 70 -4.66 -6.06 10.19
CA ILE A 70 -4.64 -7.29 9.37
C ILE A 70 -5.78 -7.28 8.34
N TYR A 71 -6.98 -6.92 8.78
CA TYR A 71 -8.15 -6.83 7.91
C TYR A 71 -7.96 -5.81 6.80
N LEU A 72 -7.42 -4.63 7.12
CA LEU A 72 -7.24 -3.55 6.15
C LEU A 72 -6.10 -3.83 5.18
N LEU A 73 -4.98 -4.40 5.63
CA LEU A 73 -3.85 -4.75 4.76
C LEU A 73 -4.23 -5.78 3.69
N ASN A 74 -5.16 -6.69 3.96
CA ASN A 74 -5.68 -7.62 2.96
C ASN A 74 -6.48 -6.92 1.83
N GLN A 75 -6.85 -5.66 2.00
CA GLN A 75 -7.58 -4.85 1.01
C GLN A 75 -6.71 -3.77 0.36
N MET A 76 -5.43 -3.71 0.73
CA MET A 76 -4.49 -2.70 0.26
C MET A 76 -3.31 -3.36 -0.42
N ASN A 77 -2.71 -2.65 -1.37
CA ASN A 77 -1.43 -3.04 -1.92
C ASN A 77 -0.52 -1.82 -1.98
N PHE A 78 0.79 -2.06 -1.99
CA PHE A 78 1.80 -1.04 -2.06
C PHE A 78 2.89 -1.45 -3.05
N ILE A 79 3.19 -0.58 -3.99
CA ILE A 79 4.29 -0.73 -4.92
C ILE A 79 5.33 0.34 -4.60
N SER A 80 6.57 -0.08 -4.46
CA SER A 80 7.71 0.81 -4.23
C SER A 80 8.75 0.59 -5.34
N PRO A 81 9.40 1.64 -5.85
CA PRO A 81 10.49 1.50 -6.80
C PRO A 81 11.71 0.78 -6.21
N TYR A 82 11.76 0.62 -4.90
CA TYR A 82 12.85 -0.07 -4.17
C TYR A 82 12.54 -1.53 -3.84
N VAL A 83 11.33 -2.01 -4.11
CA VAL A 83 10.94 -3.41 -3.90
C VAL A 83 10.91 -4.09 -5.26
N GLU A 84 11.93 -4.90 -5.50
CA GLU A 84 12.01 -5.73 -6.71
C GLU A 84 11.29 -7.06 -6.48
N LEU A 85 10.67 -7.57 -7.54
CA LEU A 85 10.19 -8.95 -7.55
C LEU A 85 11.38 -9.91 -7.54
N PRO A 86 11.24 -11.10 -6.97
CA PRO A 86 12.28 -12.13 -7.01
C PRO A 86 12.71 -12.44 -8.45
N LYS A 87 13.91 -12.01 -8.85
CA LYS A 87 14.42 -12.12 -10.24
C LYS A 87 14.70 -13.57 -10.67
N LYS A 88 14.79 -14.51 -9.71
CA LYS A 88 15.00 -15.94 -9.99
C LYS A 88 13.70 -16.67 -10.34
N LEU A 89 12.56 -16.05 -10.13
CA LEU A 89 11.26 -16.60 -10.45
C LEU A 89 10.75 -16.05 -11.78
N THR A 90 10.07 -16.89 -12.53
CA THR A 90 9.34 -16.45 -13.74
C THR A 90 8.20 -15.50 -13.35
N VAL A 91 7.63 -14.82 -14.33
CA VAL A 91 6.46 -13.95 -14.10
C VAL A 91 5.30 -14.76 -13.53
N LYS A 92 5.06 -15.95 -14.06
CA LYS A 92 4.01 -16.84 -13.56
C LYS A 92 4.22 -17.24 -12.10
N GLU A 93 5.42 -17.67 -11.74
CA GLU A 93 5.75 -18.06 -10.37
C GLU A 93 5.62 -16.89 -9.39
N ASN A 94 6.05 -15.69 -9.77
CA ASN A 94 5.82 -14.48 -8.99
C ASN A 94 4.32 -14.25 -8.76
N LEU A 95 3.51 -14.31 -9.81
CA LEU A 95 2.05 -14.15 -9.70
C LEU A 95 1.41 -15.23 -8.81
N GLU A 96 1.87 -16.48 -8.89
CA GLU A 96 1.40 -17.57 -8.03
C GLU A 96 1.73 -17.34 -6.55
N VAL A 97 2.96 -16.91 -6.25
CA VAL A 97 3.39 -16.59 -4.88
C VAL A 97 2.49 -15.48 -4.29
N TYR A 98 2.33 -14.38 -5.00
CA TYR A 98 1.48 -13.29 -4.52
C TYR A 98 0.01 -13.70 -4.42
N ALA A 99 -0.51 -14.47 -5.38
CA ALA A 99 -1.88 -14.97 -5.31
C ALA A 99 -2.12 -15.84 -4.06
N ARG A 100 -1.15 -16.68 -3.67
CA ARG A 100 -1.21 -17.48 -2.44
C ARG A 100 -1.15 -16.61 -1.19
N LEU A 101 -0.24 -15.62 -1.15
CA LEU A 101 -0.11 -14.69 -0.02
C LEU A 101 -1.39 -13.92 0.25
N TYR A 102 -2.12 -13.53 -0.79
CA TYR A 102 -3.40 -12.82 -0.68
C TYR A 102 -4.64 -13.73 -0.65
N GLY A 103 -4.45 -15.05 -0.54
CA GLY A 103 -5.56 -16.01 -0.46
C GLY A 103 -6.47 -16.04 -1.70
N VAL A 104 -5.93 -15.73 -2.88
CA VAL A 104 -6.68 -15.71 -4.14
C VAL A 104 -7.19 -17.11 -4.48
N LYS A 105 -8.48 -17.26 -4.71
CA LYS A 105 -9.10 -18.51 -5.20
C LYS A 105 -8.94 -18.61 -6.72
N LYS A 106 -8.87 -19.86 -7.25
CA LYS A 106 -8.76 -20.17 -8.69
C LYS A 106 -7.55 -19.48 -9.34
N ILE A 107 -6.37 -19.62 -8.74
CA ILE A 107 -5.13 -18.91 -9.10
C ILE A 107 -4.85 -19.00 -10.60
N ASN A 108 -4.81 -20.21 -11.19
CA ASN A 108 -4.49 -20.39 -12.62
C ASN A 108 -5.46 -19.64 -13.55
N TYR A 109 -6.75 -19.66 -13.23
CA TYR A 109 -7.74 -18.91 -13.99
C TYR A 109 -7.50 -17.39 -13.89
N LYS A 110 -7.21 -16.91 -12.68
CA LYS A 110 -6.92 -15.48 -12.45
C LYS A 110 -5.64 -15.03 -13.14
N ILE A 111 -4.58 -15.84 -13.10
CA ILE A 111 -3.33 -15.55 -13.80
C ILE A 111 -3.59 -15.47 -15.29
N LYS A 112 -4.27 -16.46 -15.88
CA LYS A 112 -4.62 -16.45 -17.30
C LYS A 112 -5.38 -15.18 -17.69
N THR A 113 -6.46 -14.87 -16.98
CA THR A 113 -7.28 -13.68 -17.24
C THR A 113 -6.45 -12.38 -17.18
N LEU A 114 -5.59 -12.25 -16.16
CA LEU A 114 -4.74 -11.09 -15.98
C LEU A 114 -3.68 -10.99 -17.09
N SER A 115 -3.10 -12.11 -17.46
CA SER A 115 -2.09 -12.18 -18.54
C SER A 115 -2.67 -11.80 -19.90
N ASP A 116 -3.89 -12.22 -20.19
CA ASP A 116 -4.61 -11.82 -21.40
C ASP A 116 -4.89 -10.30 -21.39
N GLN A 117 -5.37 -9.76 -20.28
CA GLN A 117 -5.66 -8.33 -20.14
C GLN A 117 -4.41 -7.43 -20.27
N LEU A 118 -3.28 -7.88 -19.71
CA LEU A 118 -2.02 -7.13 -19.69
C LEU A 118 -1.07 -7.50 -20.84
N ARG A 119 -1.47 -8.43 -21.73
CA ARG A 119 -0.64 -8.95 -22.85
C ARG A 119 0.70 -9.51 -22.36
N LEU A 120 0.67 -10.31 -21.29
CA LEU A 120 1.85 -10.90 -20.68
C LEU A 120 2.08 -12.36 -21.06
N ASN A 121 1.28 -12.94 -21.95
CA ASN A 121 1.32 -14.38 -22.26
C ASN A 121 2.72 -14.84 -22.73
N ASP A 122 3.41 -14.03 -23.52
CA ASP A 122 4.75 -14.34 -24.04
C ASP A 122 5.86 -14.23 -22.99
N PHE A 123 5.55 -13.66 -21.83
CA PHE A 123 6.50 -13.36 -20.74
C PHE A 123 6.26 -14.20 -19.48
N LEU A 124 5.33 -15.14 -19.49
CA LEU A 124 4.97 -15.92 -18.30
C LEU A 124 6.04 -16.90 -17.84
N ASN A 125 6.85 -17.41 -18.75
CA ASN A 125 7.87 -18.44 -18.54
C ASN A 125 9.28 -17.85 -18.48
#